data_f7a66f59d1cfaee72a7ca084b34264f8
#
_entry.id   f7a66f59d1cfaee72a7ca084b34264f8
#
_cell.length_a   1.000
_cell.length_b   1.000
_cell.length_c   1.000
_cell.angle_alpha   90.00
_cell.angle_beta   90.00
_cell.angle_gamma   90.00
#
_symmetry.space_group_name_H-M   'P 1'
#
loop_
_entity.id
_entity.type
_entity.pdbx_description
1 polymer ?
#
loop_
_entity_poly.entity_id
_entity_poly.type
_entity_poly.pdbx_seq_one_letter_code
_entity_poly.pdbx_strand_id
1 'polypeptide(L)'
;MANPNRDDTVQNNKSFQLSTWKRLLPFLKPYRWLMLLLILTNIIISVVDVLLPLFQRYAVDHFIEQRSLAGFQTFIAGYVVVIVLQVLSFVFYTLSAMKMEMHMGRDLKKACFVHLQTLSFSYYNVTPVGYILARVMSDTNKISAITAWDMVDILWALTYVLSAFISMAILDLRLALLVMIIVPIIAVLTTYFQKKILFWNRKVRAINSRLTGAYNEGIMGAKTSKTLVIEDKNTEEFSELTEEMRSASVRAAGLNALYIPLVMLASSAATAIVLVRGGDMVLEHGMLIGTLSAFTTYAVSIFEPIQQMARVLANII
;
A
#
# COMPACT_ATOMS: atom_id res chain seq x y z
N MET A 1 42.04 -9.21 -2.64
CA MET A 1 41.38 -7.96 -2.22
C MET A 1 40.31 -7.64 -3.25
N ALA A 2 39.08 -7.98 -2.99
CA ALA A 2 37.91 -7.66 -3.82
C ALA A 2 37.40 -6.30 -3.44
N ASN A 3 37.20 -5.41 -4.41
CA ASN A 3 36.75 -4.04 -4.23
C ASN A 3 35.26 -4.05 -3.79
N PRO A 4 34.91 -3.66 -2.54
CA PRO A 4 33.54 -3.72 -2.04
C PRO A 4 32.61 -2.66 -2.64
N ASN A 5 33.13 -1.75 -3.48
CA ASN A 5 32.37 -0.60 -4.01
C ASN A 5 31.74 -0.81 -5.40
N ARG A 6 31.69 -2.04 -5.93
CA ARG A 6 31.27 -2.23 -7.32
C ARG A 6 29.78 -2.47 -7.55
N ASP A 7 29.01 -2.84 -6.52
CA ASP A 7 27.62 -3.28 -6.73
C ASP A 7 26.52 -2.32 -6.23
N ASP A 8 26.81 -1.37 -5.33
CA ASP A 8 25.76 -0.55 -4.75
C ASP A 8 25.36 0.68 -5.59
N THR A 9 26.19 1.09 -6.55
CA THR A 9 25.94 2.27 -7.40
C THR A 9 25.14 1.96 -8.68
N VAL A 10 25.04 0.69 -9.08
CA VAL A 10 24.36 0.27 -10.33
C VAL A 10 22.88 -0.05 -10.13
N GLN A 11 22.39 -0.18 -8.89
CA GLN A 11 20.98 -0.51 -8.64
C GLN A 11 20.00 0.68 -8.69
N ASN A 12 20.49 1.90 -8.95
CA ASN A 12 19.67 3.08 -8.72
C ASN A 12 18.83 3.55 -9.93
N ASN A 13 18.75 2.78 -11.02
CA ASN A 13 17.96 3.20 -12.19
C ASN A 13 17.29 2.05 -12.96
N LYS A 14 16.84 0.99 -12.27
CA LYS A 14 15.95 0.02 -12.92
C LYS A 14 14.51 0.54 -12.82
N SER A 15 14.07 1.23 -13.86
CA SER A 15 12.66 1.48 -14.13
C SER A 15 11.85 0.19 -13.98
N PHE A 16 10.67 0.29 -13.41
CA PHE A 16 9.70 -0.79 -13.34
C PHE A 16 9.59 -1.54 -14.68
N GLN A 17 10.09 -2.76 -14.74
CA GLN A 17 10.08 -3.57 -15.95
C GLN A 17 8.90 -4.55 -15.92
N LEU A 18 7.83 -4.20 -16.60
CA LEU A 18 6.65 -5.09 -16.77
C LEU A 18 7.05 -6.47 -17.31
N SER A 19 8.16 -6.56 -18.07
CA SER A 19 8.68 -7.83 -18.60
C SER A 19 9.11 -8.80 -17.51
N THR A 20 9.58 -8.31 -16.36
CA THR A 20 9.97 -9.14 -15.22
C THR A 20 8.73 -9.77 -14.56
N TRP A 21 7.63 -9.02 -14.44
CA TRP A 21 6.38 -9.51 -13.90
C TRP A 21 5.71 -10.57 -14.78
N LYS A 22 5.89 -10.49 -16.10
CA LYS A 22 5.42 -11.54 -17.02
C LYS A 22 6.04 -12.91 -16.74
N ARG A 23 7.26 -12.96 -16.18
CA ARG A 23 7.95 -14.21 -15.80
C ARG A 23 7.31 -14.90 -14.59
N LEU A 24 6.47 -14.19 -13.81
CA LEU A 24 5.72 -14.76 -12.70
C LEU A 24 4.43 -15.46 -13.15
N LEU A 25 3.91 -15.14 -14.34
CA LEU A 25 2.66 -15.72 -14.86
C LEU A 25 2.65 -17.26 -14.89
N PRO A 26 3.75 -17.97 -15.24
CA PRO A 26 3.78 -19.43 -15.17
C PRO A 26 3.53 -19.98 -13.77
N PHE A 27 3.98 -19.28 -12.71
CA PHE A 27 3.77 -19.67 -11.33
C PHE A 27 2.34 -19.39 -10.84
N LEU A 28 1.63 -18.44 -11.46
CA LEU A 28 0.23 -18.11 -11.18
C LEU A 28 -0.75 -19.06 -11.88
N LYS A 29 -0.37 -19.57 -13.05
CA LYS A 29 -1.24 -20.41 -13.89
C LYS A 29 -1.84 -21.63 -13.17
N PRO A 30 -1.12 -22.39 -12.32
CA PRO A 30 -1.70 -23.50 -11.57
C PRO A 30 -2.79 -23.07 -10.59
N TYR A 31 -2.72 -21.81 -10.10
CA TYR A 31 -3.61 -21.26 -9.07
C TYR A 31 -4.69 -20.33 -9.63
N ARG A 32 -4.98 -20.42 -10.95
CA ARG A 32 -5.95 -19.54 -11.63
C ARG A 32 -7.31 -19.45 -10.95
N TRP A 33 -7.82 -20.57 -10.42
CA TRP A 33 -9.11 -20.59 -9.72
C TRP A 33 -9.05 -19.88 -8.37
N LEU A 34 -7.96 -20.04 -7.64
CA LEU A 34 -7.72 -19.34 -6.39
C LEU A 34 -7.56 -17.84 -6.62
N MET A 35 -6.84 -17.45 -7.66
CA MET A 35 -6.70 -16.07 -8.09
C MET A 35 -8.04 -15.46 -8.53
N LEU A 36 -8.85 -16.22 -9.25
CA LEU A 36 -10.18 -15.78 -9.67
C LEU A 36 -11.10 -15.56 -8.46
N LEU A 37 -11.08 -16.48 -7.48
CA LEU A 37 -11.80 -16.32 -6.22
C LEU A 37 -11.35 -15.08 -5.46
N LEU A 38 -10.02 -14.84 -5.38
CA LEU A 38 -9.41 -13.68 -4.77
C LEU A 38 -9.91 -12.37 -5.40
N ILE A 39 -9.88 -12.29 -6.72
CA ILE A 39 -10.35 -11.14 -7.48
C ILE A 39 -11.85 -10.92 -7.26
N LEU A 40 -12.66 -11.99 -7.35
CA LEU A 40 -14.11 -11.90 -7.21
C LEU A 40 -14.52 -11.42 -5.81
N THR A 41 -13.95 -12.03 -4.75
CA THR A 41 -14.26 -11.63 -3.37
C THR A 41 -13.79 -10.21 -3.08
N ASN A 42 -12.67 -9.79 -3.64
CA ASN A 42 -12.16 -8.43 -3.52
C ASN A 42 -13.08 -7.39 -4.20
N ILE A 43 -13.58 -7.70 -5.40
CA ILE A 43 -14.56 -6.85 -6.08
C ILE A 43 -15.85 -6.75 -5.28
N ILE A 44 -16.34 -7.88 -4.71
CA ILE A 44 -17.53 -7.87 -3.86
C ILE A 44 -17.33 -6.97 -2.64
N ILE A 45 -16.19 -7.09 -1.93
CA ILE A 45 -15.87 -6.24 -0.79
C ILE A 45 -15.90 -4.77 -1.20
N SER A 46 -15.23 -4.41 -2.29
CA SER A 46 -15.17 -3.03 -2.78
C SER A 46 -16.55 -2.46 -3.14
N VAL A 47 -17.40 -3.26 -3.79
CA VAL A 47 -18.77 -2.84 -4.13
C VAL A 47 -19.62 -2.69 -2.87
N VAL A 48 -19.51 -3.61 -1.92
CA VAL A 48 -20.24 -3.53 -0.64
C VAL A 48 -19.81 -2.28 0.15
N ASP A 49 -18.52 -1.97 0.21
CA ASP A 49 -18.00 -0.76 0.86
C ASP A 49 -18.66 0.51 0.28
N VAL A 50 -18.91 0.54 -1.03
CA VAL A 50 -19.61 1.64 -1.70
C VAL A 50 -21.14 1.62 -1.46
N LEU A 51 -21.74 0.46 -1.23
CA LEU A 51 -23.17 0.36 -0.93
C LEU A 51 -23.54 0.87 0.47
N LEU A 52 -22.63 0.78 1.46
CA LEU A 52 -22.93 1.19 2.83
C LEU A 52 -23.38 2.65 2.95
N PRO A 53 -22.76 3.66 2.32
CA PRO A 53 -23.27 5.03 2.29
C PRO A 53 -24.64 5.17 1.64
N LEU A 54 -24.99 4.31 0.68
CA LEU A 54 -26.34 4.32 0.07
C LEU A 54 -27.41 3.79 1.02
N PHE A 55 -27.07 2.79 1.84
CA PHE A 55 -27.95 2.35 2.94
C PHE A 55 -28.15 3.47 3.97
N GLN A 56 -27.07 4.17 4.34
CA GLN A 56 -27.16 5.33 5.22
C GLN A 56 -28.08 6.41 4.64
N ARG A 57 -27.90 6.74 3.35
CA ARG A 57 -28.76 7.65 2.61
C ARG A 57 -30.23 7.23 2.73
N TYR A 58 -30.53 5.96 2.40
CA TYR A 58 -31.90 5.45 2.42
C TYR A 58 -32.51 5.57 3.83
N ALA A 59 -31.73 5.27 4.87
CA ALA A 59 -32.18 5.38 6.25
C ALA A 59 -32.52 6.83 6.63
N VAL A 60 -31.70 7.79 6.22
CA VAL A 60 -31.95 9.22 6.50
C VAL A 60 -33.19 9.71 5.75
N ASP A 61 -33.30 9.42 4.45
CA ASP A 61 -34.38 9.93 3.61
C ASP A 61 -35.75 9.31 3.95
N HIS A 62 -35.78 8.00 4.29
CA HIS A 62 -37.08 7.33 4.53
C HIS A 62 -37.50 7.27 5.98
N PHE A 63 -36.57 7.04 6.93
CA PHE A 63 -36.97 6.87 8.32
C PHE A 63 -36.87 8.17 9.12
N ILE A 64 -35.83 8.98 8.87
CA ILE A 64 -35.61 10.21 9.64
C ILE A 64 -36.46 11.35 9.06
N GLU A 65 -36.35 11.62 7.76
CA GLU A 65 -37.02 12.75 7.12
C GLU A 65 -38.55 12.56 7.09
N GLN A 66 -39.00 11.36 6.70
CA GLN A 66 -40.44 11.04 6.64
C GLN A 66 -41.03 10.67 8.02
N ARG A 67 -40.21 10.55 9.08
CA ARG A 67 -40.62 10.13 10.42
C ARG A 67 -41.49 8.87 10.43
N SER A 68 -41.20 7.93 9.55
CA SER A 68 -41.95 6.69 9.35
C SER A 68 -41.04 5.46 9.53
N LEU A 69 -41.53 4.47 10.28
CA LEU A 69 -40.87 3.18 10.45
C LEU A 69 -41.41 2.12 9.48
N ALA A 70 -42.19 2.52 8.48
CA ALA A 70 -42.70 1.59 7.47
C ALA A 70 -41.52 0.94 6.69
N GLY A 71 -41.45 -0.39 6.66
CA GLY A 71 -40.39 -1.13 6.00
C GLY A 71 -39.07 -1.23 6.78
N PHE A 72 -38.99 -0.74 8.01
CA PHE A 72 -37.75 -0.76 8.80
C PHE A 72 -37.20 -2.18 9.02
N GLN A 73 -38.08 -3.18 9.24
CA GLN A 73 -37.65 -4.58 9.39
C GLN A 73 -37.00 -5.12 8.11
N THR A 74 -37.57 -4.82 6.93
CA THR A 74 -37.00 -5.22 5.62
C THR A 74 -35.66 -4.54 5.37
N PHE A 75 -35.55 -3.27 5.75
CA PHE A 75 -34.29 -2.52 5.66
C PHE A 75 -33.20 -3.15 6.54
N ILE A 76 -33.50 -3.46 7.81
CA ILE A 76 -32.55 -4.12 8.71
C ILE A 76 -32.16 -5.49 8.17
N ALA A 77 -33.10 -6.29 7.69
CA ALA A 77 -32.79 -7.60 7.10
C ALA A 77 -31.85 -7.46 5.91
N GLY A 78 -32.10 -6.52 5.00
CA GLY A 78 -31.21 -6.23 3.85
C GLY A 78 -29.83 -5.76 4.30
N TYR A 79 -29.75 -4.87 5.28
CA TYR A 79 -28.48 -4.37 5.81
C TYR A 79 -27.67 -5.48 6.48
N VAL A 80 -28.31 -6.35 7.26
CA VAL A 80 -27.65 -7.52 7.88
C VAL A 80 -27.13 -8.47 6.82
N VAL A 81 -27.91 -8.74 5.75
CA VAL A 81 -27.46 -9.59 4.64
C VAL A 81 -26.20 -9.01 3.98
N VAL A 82 -26.15 -7.70 3.75
CA VAL A 82 -24.98 -7.03 3.16
C VAL A 82 -23.75 -7.13 4.07
N ILE A 83 -23.92 -6.92 5.39
CA ILE A 83 -22.83 -7.08 6.36
C ILE A 83 -22.34 -8.54 6.40
N VAL A 84 -23.24 -9.52 6.43
CA VAL A 84 -22.86 -10.94 6.42
C VAL A 84 -22.10 -11.28 5.13
N LEU A 85 -22.57 -10.79 3.98
CA LEU A 85 -21.89 -10.96 2.71
C LEU A 85 -20.47 -10.34 2.73
N GLN A 86 -20.32 -9.15 3.31
CA GLN A 86 -19.04 -8.48 3.48
C GLN A 86 -18.08 -9.31 4.34
N VAL A 87 -18.52 -9.76 5.51
CA VAL A 87 -17.72 -10.57 6.43
C VAL A 87 -17.30 -11.89 5.76
N LEU A 88 -18.23 -12.60 5.12
CA LEU A 88 -17.92 -13.83 4.42
C LEU A 88 -16.92 -13.59 3.27
N SER A 89 -17.13 -12.55 2.47
CA SER A 89 -16.21 -12.18 1.39
C SER A 89 -14.82 -11.86 1.91
N PHE A 90 -14.71 -11.15 3.04
CA PHE A 90 -13.44 -10.83 3.67
C PHE A 90 -12.72 -12.09 4.20
N VAL A 91 -13.45 -13.03 4.79
CA VAL A 91 -12.88 -14.32 5.23
C VAL A 91 -12.37 -15.12 4.03
N PHE A 92 -13.18 -15.26 2.97
CA PHE A 92 -12.76 -15.96 1.75
C PHE A 92 -11.57 -15.28 1.06
N TYR A 93 -11.57 -13.95 1.00
CA TYR A 93 -10.44 -13.16 0.51
C TYR A 93 -9.16 -13.48 1.28
N THR A 94 -9.20 -13.32 2.60
CA THR A 94 -8.03 -13.52 3.47
C THR A 94 -7.48 -14.95 3.37
N LEU A 95 -8.35 -15.96 3.45
CA LEU A 95 -7.94 -17.36 3.33
C LEU A 95 -7.35 -17.67 1.95
N SER A 96 -7.91 -17.09 0.90
CA SER A 96 -7.41 -17.27 -0.46
C SER A 96 -6.08 -16.57 -0.69
N ALA A 97 -5.90 -15.35 -0.14
CA ALA A 97 -4.64 -14.61 -0.20
C ALA A 97 -3.51 -15.35 0.54
N MET A 98 -3.78 -15.83 1.76
CA MET A 98 -2.82 -16.63 2.53
C MET A 98 -2.43 -17.92 1.78
N LYS A 99 -3.40 -18.66 1.23
CA LYS A 99 -3.11 -19.87 0.44
C LYS A 99 -2.29 -19.53 -0.79
N MET A 100 -2.62 -18.45 -1.49
CA MET A 100 -1.89 -18.00 -2.68
C MET A 100 -0.44 -17.66 -2.34
N GLU A 101 -0.21 -16.88 -1.28
CA GLU A 101 1.12 -16.52 -0.80
C GLU A 101 1.95 -17.77 -0.46
N MET A 102 1.39 -18.71 0.32
CA MET A 102 2.08 -19.93 0.73
C MET A 102 2.43 -20.85 -0.44
N HIS A 103 1.49 -21.05 -1.36
CA HIS A 103 1.72 -21.90 -2.53
C HIS A 103 2.75 -21.27 -3.48
N MET A 104 2.64 -19.98 -3.76
CA MET A 104 3.58 -19.28 -4.61
C MET A 104 4.97 -19.23 -3.99
N GLY A 105 5.06 -18.96 -2.67
CA GLY A 105 6.33 -18.97 -1.93
C GLY A 105 7.02 -20.32 -1.97
N ARG A 106 6.27 -21.40 -1.80
CA ARG A 106 6.78 -22.77 -1.94
C ARG A 106 7.34 -23.02 -3.34
N ASP A 107 6.56 -22.68 -4.38
CA ASP A 107 6.94 -22.99 -5.77
C ASP A 107 8.13 -22.15 -6.23
N LEU A 108 8.19 -20.87 -5.83
CA LEU A 108 9.35 -20.01 -6.09
C LEU A 108 10.61 -20.53 -5.40
N LYS A 109 10.54 -20.90 -4.11
CA LYS A 109 11.68 -21.46 -3.37
C LYS A 109 12.16 -22.76 -4.01
N LYS A 110 11.23 -23.65 -4.39
CA LYS A 110 11.55 -24.89 -5.10
C LYS A 110 12.26 -24.61 -6.42
N ALA A 111 11.76 -23.67 -7.23
CA ALA A 111 12.35 -23.29 -8.50
C ALA A 111 13.76 -22.71 -8.32
N CYS A 112 13.95 -21.82 -7.33
CA CYS A 112 15.25 -21.28 -6.97
C CYS A 112 16.22 -22.39 -6.54
N PHE A 113 15.79 -23.32 -5.68
CA PHE A 113 16.64 -24.43 -5.23
C PHE A 113 17.07 -25.33 -6.39
N VAL A 114 16.12 -25.73 -7.25
CA VAL A 114 16.43 -26.53 -8.44
C VAL A 114 17.44 -25.82 -9.34
N HIS A 115 17.24 -24.51 -9.57
CA HIS A 115 18.18 -23.73 -10.38
C HIS A 115 19.57 -23.64 -9.74
N LEU A 116 19.66 -23.46 -8.43
CA LEU A 116 20.94 -23.49 -7.71
C LEU A 116 21.71 -24.79 -7.95
N GLN A 117 21.03 -25.95 -7.98
CA GLN A 117 21.69 -27.24 -8.24
C GLN A 117 22.28 -27.36 -9.66
N THR A 118 21.89 -26.49 -10.59
CA THR A 118 22.43 -26.47 -11.97
C THR A 118 23.57 -25.49 -12.18
N LEU A 119 23.89 -24.66 -11.17
CA LEU A 119 24.95 -23.66 -11.29
C LEU A 119 26.34 -24.28 -11.11
N SER A 120 27.36 -23.66 -11.77
CA SER A 120 28.75 -24.12 -11.72
C SER A 120 29.42 -23.81 -10.38
N PHE A 121 30.49 -24.56 -10.04
CA PHE A 121 31.32 -24.27 -8.87
C PHE A 121 31.90 -22.86 -8.86
N SER A 122 32.19 -22.29 -10.03
CA SER A 122 32.70 -20.92 -10.12
C SER A 122 31.71 -19.88 -9.56
N TYR A 123 30.41 -20.12 -9.68
CA TYR A 123 29.39 -19.27 -9.06
C TYR A 123 29.47 -19.29 -7.53
N TYR A 124 29.62 -20.46 -6.95
CA TYR A 124 29.67 -20.63 -5.49
C TYR A 124 30.97 -20.10 -4.88
N ASN A 125 32.08 -20.12 -5.67
CA ASN A 125 33.36 -19.60 -5.21
C ASN A 125 33.39 -18.07 -5.09
N VAL A 126 32.56 -17.36 -5.86
CA VAL A 126 32.53 -15.87 -5.88
C VAL A 126 31.30 -15.26 -5.22
N THR A 127 30.26 -16.05 -4.97
CA THR A 127 28.98 -15.55 -4.41
C THR A 127 28.84 -15.93 -2.96
N PRO A 128 28.72 -14.97 -2.02
CA PRO A 128 28.55 -15.26 -0.61
C PRO A 128 27.28 -16.07 -0.35
N VAL A 129 27.34 -17.10 0.49
CA VAL A 129 26.20 -17.96 0.85
C VAL A 129 25.04 -17.16 1.43
N GLY A 130 25.33 -16.13 2.24
CA GLY A 130 24.30 -15.23 2.80
C GLY A 130 23.50 -14.48 1.73
N TYR A 131 24.15 -14.08 0.62
CA TYR A 131 23.46 -13.45 -0.51
C TYR A 131 22.51 -14.43 -1.20
N ILE A 132 22.97 -15.67 -1.46
CA ILE A 132 22.12 -16.71 -2.05
C ILE A 132 20.92 -17.01 -1.17
N LEU A 133 21.15 -17.16 0.14
CA LEU A 133 20.11 -17.47 1.11
C LEU A 133 19.07 -16.33 1.19
N ALA A 134 19.50 -15.06 1.18
CA ALA A 134 18.62 -13.93 1.14
C ALA A 134 17.70 -13.94 -0.10
N ARG A 135 18.24 -14.27 -1.29
CA ARG A 135 17.47 -14.39 -2.54
C ARG A 135 16.43 -15.50 -2.47
N VAL A 136 16.81 -16.68 -1.96
CA VAL A 136 15.91 -17.84 -1.91
C VAL A 136 14.84 -17.69 -0.83
N MET A 137 15.16 -17.10 0.32
CA MET A 137 14.24 -17.05 1.46
C MET A 137 13.49 -15.72 1.54
N SER A 138 14.18 -14.60 1.52
CA SER A 138 13.58 -13.28 1.73
C SER A 138 12.88 -12.75 0.47
N ASP A 139 13.57 -12.75 -0.67
CA ASP A 139 13.02 -12.17 -1.90
C ASP A 139 11.83 -12.98 -2.43
N THR A 140 11.87 -14.31 -2.33
CA THR A 140 10.72 -15.15 -2.73
C THR A 140 9.50 -14.90 -1.86
N ASN A 141 9.67 -14.74 -0.53
CA ASN A 141 8.58 -14.37 0.35
C ASN A 141 8.00 -13.02 -0.01
N LYS A 142 8.85 -12.03 -0.27
CA LYS A 142 8.41 -10.69 -0.66
C LYS A 142 7.63 -10.70 -1.97
N ILE A 143 8.10 -11.44 -2.98
CA ILE A 143 7.41 -11.56 -4.29
C ILE A 143 6.05 -12.23 -4.10
N SER A 144 5.96 -13.30 -3.28
CA SER A 144 4.70 -13.99 -2.99
C SER A 144 3.70 -13.07 -2.30
N ALA A 145 4.15 -12.31 -1.28
CA ALA A 145 3.31 -11.36 -0.55
C ALA A 145 2.80 -10.23 -1.47
N ILE A 146 3.68 -9.61 -2.26
CA ILE A 146 3.28 -8.57 -3.23
C ILE A 146 2.22 -9.10 -4.19
N THR A 147 2.37 -10.33 -4.67
CA THR A 147 1.43 -10.91 -5.63
C THR A 147 0.08 -11.26 -5.00
N ALA A 148 0.07 -11.74 -3.76
CA ALA A 148 -1.15 -12.16 -3.08
C ALA A 148 -1.94 -11.01 -2.44
N TRP A 149 -1.27 -9.96 -2.00
CA TRP A 149 -1.85 -8.84 -1.25
C TRP A 149 -1.80 -7.53 -2.05
N ASP A 150 -0.60 -7.03 -2.35
CA ASP A 150 -0.44 -5.68 -2.89
C ASP A 150 -1.09 -5.51 -4.27
N MET A 151 -0.99 -6.52 -5.16
CA MET A 151 -1.64 -6.44 -6.47
C MET A 151 -3.17 -6.47 -6.37
N VAL A 152 -3.70 -7.22 -5.40
CA VAL A 152 -5.15 -7.32 -5.18
C VAL A 152 -5.67 -6.04 -4.51
N ASP A 153 -4.88 -5.41 -3.65
CA ASP A 153 -5.19 -4.11 -3.05
C ASP A 153 -5.32 -2.99 -4.09
N ILE A 154 -4.47 -3.02 -5.14
CA ILE A 154 -4.63 -2.08 -6.27
C ILE A 154 -5.98 -2.31 -6.98
N LEU A 155 -6.37 -3.56 -7.17
CA LEU A 155 -7.65 -3.88 -7.79
C LEU A 155 -8.83 -3.40 -6.93
N TRP A 156 -8.76 -3.62 -5.61
CA TRP A 156 -9.75 -3.09 -4.68
C TRP A 156 -9.88 -1.57 -4.80
N ALA A 157 -8.76 -0.87 -4.76
CA ALA A 157 -8.74 0.58 -4.82
C ALA A 157 -9.32 1.12 -6.15
N LEU A 158 -8.98 0.50 -7.28
CA LEU A 158 -9.53 0.86 -8.59
C LEU A 158 -11.04 0.60 -8.66
N THR A 159 -11.48 -0.58 -8.19
CA THR A 159 -12.90 -0.95 -8.17
C THR A 159 -13.68 -0.02 -7.26
N TYR A 160 -13.13 0.33 -6.08
CA TYR A 160 -13.76 1.26 -5.14
C TYR A 160 -13.96 2.65 -5.76
N VAL A 161 -12.89 3.25 -6.31
CA VAL A 161 -12.95 4.58 -6.91
C VAL A 161 -13.95 4.61 -8.07
N LEU A 162 -13.94 3.57 -8.92
CA LEU A 162 -14.86 3.47 -10.04
C LEU A 162 -16.31 3.31 -9.58
N SER A 163 -16.56 2.40 -8.64
CA SER A 163 -17.91 2.14 -8.10
C SER A 163 -18.46 3.34 -7.32
N ALA A 164 -17.60 4.02 -6.54
CA ALA A 164 -17.97 5.24 -5.82
C ALA A 164 -18.32 6.37 -6.80
N PHE A 165 -17.53 6.54 -7.88
CA PHE A 165 -17.84 7.52 -8.92
C PHE A 165 -19.17 7.22 -9.60
N ILE A 166 -19.41 5.97 -10.01
CA ILE A 166 -20.67 5.55 -10.63
C ILE A 166 -21.85 5.82 -9.68
N SER A 167 -21.72 5.45 -8.41
CA SER A 167 -22.76 5.69 -7.39
C SER A 167 -23.05 7.18 -7.19
N MET A 168 -22.01 8.01 -7.09
CA MET A 168 -22.15 9.46 -7.00
C MET A 168 -22.78 10.05 -8.29
N ALA A 169 -22.37 9.60 -9.47
CA ALA A 169 -22.87 10.10 -10.76
C ALA A 169 -24.35 9.77 -10.98
N ILE A 170 -24.83 8.61 -10.48
CA ILE A 170 -26.25 8.24 -10.50
C ILE A 170 -27.07 9.15 -9.56
N LEU A 171 -26.49 9.55 -8.44
CA LEU A 171 -27.18 10.42 -7.47
C LEU A 171 -27.24 11.88 -7.94
N ASP A 172 -26.10 12.45 -8.27
CA ASP A 172 -25.98 13.79 -8.85
C ASP A 172 -24.62 13.93 -9.58
N LEU A 173 -24.69 14.10 -10.90
CA LEU A 173 -23.50 14.17 -11.73
C LEU A 173 -22.65 15.43 -11.47
N ARG A 174 -23.26 16.55 -11.08
CA ARG A 174 -22.55 17.83 -10.85
C ARG A 174 -21.68 17.73 -9.61
N LEU A 175 -22.24 17.22 -8.50
CA LEU A 175 -21.48 16.97 -7.27
C LEU A 175 -20.43 15.87 -7.46
N ALA A 176 -20.74 14.81 -8.20
CA ALA A 176 -19.80 13.74 -8.51
C ALA A 176 -18.56 14.26 -9.22
N LEU A 177 -18.73 15.11 -10.23
CA LEU A 177 -17.62 15.74 -10.97
C LEU A 177 -16.78 16.66 -10.06
N LEU A 178 -17.41 17.42 -9.16
CA LEU A 178 -16.68 18.24 -8.19
C LEU A 178 -15.77 17.39 -7.27
N VAL A 179 -16.27 16.27 -6.75
CA VAL A 179 -15.49 15.36 -5.94
C VAL A 179 -14.36 14.73 -6.77
N MET A 180 -14.64 14.33 -8.02
CA MET A 180 -13.66 13.69 -8.89
C MET A 180 -12.52 14.62 -9.33
N ILE A 181 -12.71 15.95 -9.38
CA ILE A 181 -11.62 16.90 -9.65
C ILE A 181 -10.55 16.86 -8.54
N ILE A 182 -10.96 16.53 -7.31
CA ILE A 182 -10.04 16.49 -6.17
C ILE A 182 -9.16 15.22 -6.20
N VAL A 183 -9.68 14.12 -6.75
CA VAL A 183 -8.98 12.83 -6.85
C VAL A 183 -7.58 12.94 -7.51
N PRO A 184 -7.41 13.52 -8.71
CA PRO A 184 -6.10 13.65 -9.32
C PRO A 184 -5.16 14.58 -8.54
N ILE A 185 -5.69 15.63 -7.89
CA ILE A 185 -4.87 16.53 -7.05
C ILE A 185 -4.23 15.73 -5.91
N ILE A 186 -5.02 14.90 -5.24
CA ILE A 186 -4.54 14.06 -4.15
C ILE A 186 -3.62 12.97 -4.65
N ALA A 187 -3.91 12.35 -5.78
CA ALA A 187 -3.04 11.35 -6.38
C ALA A 187 -1.64 11.91 -6.69
N VAL A 188 -1.55 13.12 -7.22
CA VAL A 188 -0.29 13.82 -7.47
C VAL A 188 0.43 14.13 -6.17
N LEU A 189 -0.27 14.72 -5.19
CA LEU A 189 0.28 15.04 -3.87
C LEU A 189 0.82 13.79 -3.17
N THR A 190 0.02 12.75 -3.10
CA THR A 190 0.38 11.47 -2.48
C THR A 190 1.58 10.84 -3.18
N THR A 191 1.59 10.79 -4.52
CA THR A 191 2.71 10.22 -5.29
C THR A 191 4.01 11.00 -5.04
N TYR A 192 3.94 12.33 -4.98
CA TYR A 192 5.09 13.17 -4.70
C TYR A 192 5.68 12.90 -3.31
N PHE A 193 4.84 12.89 -2.27
CA PHE A 193 5.29 12.62 -0.91
C PHE A 193 5.80 11.19 -0.75
N GLN A 194 5.10 10.19 -1.28
CA GLN A 194 5.51 8.79 -1.19
C GLN A 194 6.88 8.56 -1.83
N LYS A 195 7.16 9.16 -2.99
CA LYS A 195 8.49 9.08 -3.63
C LYS A 195 9.58 9.67 -2.74
N LYS A 196 9.35 10.83 -2.12
CA LYS A 196 10.32 11.47 -1.23
C LYS A 196 10.54 10.67 0.07
N ILE A 197 9.46 10.18 0.68
CA ILE A 197 9.51 9.34 1.87
C ILE A 197 10.29 8.05 1.59
N LEU A 198 10.02 7.40 0.45
CA LEU A 198 10.72 6.19 0.04
C LEU A 198 12.21 6.44 -0.18
N PHE A 199 12.58 7.56 -0.83
CA PHE A 199 13.98 7.95 -1.02
C PHE A 199 14.72 8.08 0.31
N TRP A 200 14.15 8.82 1.27
CA TRP A 200 14.79 9.00 2.58
C TRP A 200 14.82 7.70 3.39
N ASN A 201 13.77 6.89 3.34
CA ASN A 201 13.77 5.57 3.98
C ASN A 201 14.83 4.62 3.39
N ARG A 202 15.08 4.69 2.08
CA ARG A 202 16.18 3.93 1.44
C ARG A 202 17.53 4.44 1.94
N LYS A 203 17.70 5.75 2.05
CA LYS A 203 18.93 6.36 2.60
C LYS A 203 19.15 5.93 4.07
N VAL A 204 18.12 5.98 4.90
CA VAL A 204 18.18 5.50 6.28
C VAL A 204 18.62 4.03 6.35
N ARG A 205 18.06 3.16 5.51
CA ARG A 205 18.48 1.75 5.46
C ARG A 205 19.93 1.56 5.03
N ALA A 206 20.41 2.32 4.05
CA ALA A 206 21.81 2.27 3.61
C ALA A 206 22.77 2.71 4.72
N ILE A 207 22.45 3.80 5.43
CA ILE A 207 23.26 4.26 6.55
C ILE A 207 23.21 3.24 7.70
N ASN A 208 22.06 2.66 7.99
CA ASN A 208 21.92 1.63 9.03
C ASN A 208 22.79 0.39 8.72
N SER A 209 22.91 0.00 7.46
CA SER A 209 23.81 -1.07 7.05
C SER A 209 25.28 -0.74 7.30
N ARG A 210 25.70 0.51 6.96
CA ARG A 210 27.05 1.02 7.26
C ARG A 210 27.32 1.06 8.77
N LEU A 211 26.34 1.50 9.55
CA LEU A 211 26.41 1.58 11.01
C LEU A 211 26.57 0.19 11.64
N THR A 212 25.82 -0.80 11.13
CA THR A 212 25.98 -2.21 11.55
C THR A 212 27.36 -2.76 11.20
N GLY A 213 27.91 -2.40 10.03
CA GLY A 213 29.28 -2.71 9.64
C GLY A 213 30.31 -2.11 10.60
N ALA A 214 30.19 -0.82 10.90
CA ALA A 214 31.07 -0.10 11.82
C ALA A 214 31.03 -0.69 13.25
N TYR A 215 29.85 -1.10 13.74
CA TYR A 215 29.75 -1.85 15.01
C TYR A 215 30.53 -3.18 14.96
N ASN A 216 30.35 -3.94 13.89
CA ASN A 216 31.05 -5.21 13.73
C ASN A 216 32.55 -5.01 13.69
N GLU A 217 33.05 -4.06 12.92
CA GLU A 217 34.47 -3.70 12.85
C GLU A 217 35.00 -3.22 14.19
N GLY A 218 34.28 -2.37 14.91
CA GLY A 218 34.63 -1.89 16.23
C GLY A 218 34.73 -2.99 17.27
N ILE A 219 33.80 -3.95 17.27
CA ILE A 219 33.83 -5.09 18.20
C ILE A 219 34.95 -6.06 17.87
N MET A 220 35.03 -6.47 16.59
CA MET A 220 36.03 -7.46 16.15
C MET A 220 37.45 -6.88 16.18
N GLY A 221 37.60 -5.58 15.89
CA GLY A 221 38.89 -4.84 15.88
C GLY A 221 39.25 -4.20 17.20
N ALA A 222 38.48 -4.39 18.30
CA ALA A 222 38.71 -3.70 19.57
C ALA A 222 40.12 -3.86 20.12
N LYS A 223 40.70 -5.07 20.01
CA LYS A 223 42.08 -5.34 20.44
C LYS A 223 43.09 -4.54 19.62
N THR A 224 42.89 -4.47 18.30
CA THR A 224 43.74 -3.73 17.37
C THR A 224 43.64 -2.23 17.60
N SER A 225 42.42 -1.72 17.79
CA SER A 225 42.17 -0.29 18.10
C SER A 225 42.90 0.13 19.37
N LYS A 226 42.85 -0.67 20.44
CA LYS A 226 43.56 -0.41 21.68
C LYS A 226 45.06 -0.51 21.53
N THR A 227 45.57 -1.44 20.74
CA THR A 227 47.03 -1.58 20.50
C THR A 227 47.57 -0.40 19.71
N LEU A 228 46.79 0.14 18.80
CA LEU A 228 47.18 1.27 17.94
C LEU A 228 46.78 2.63 18.52
N VAL A 229 46.06 2.65 19.65
CA VAL A 229 45.58 3.89 20.32
C VAL A 229 44.78 4.78 19.36
N ILE A 230 43.82 4.17 18.64
CA ILE A 230 42.96 4.85 17.64
C ILE A 230 41.50 4.92 18.06
N GLU A 231 41.19 4.74 19.35
CA GLU A 231 39.80 4.73 19.86
C GLU A 231 39.10 6.08 19.61
N ASP A 232 39.78 7.19 19.80
CA ASP A 232 39.21 8.53 19.59
C ASP A 232 38.83 8.72 18.12
N LYS A 233 39.70 8.34 17.19
CA LYS A 233 39.43 8.42 15.76
C LYS A 233 38.22 7.53 15.36
N ASN A 234 38.18 6.31 15.86
CA ASN A 234 37.04 5.41 15.60
C ASN A 234 35.71 5.94 16.15
N THR A 235 35.78 6.59 17.32
CA THR A 235 34.64 7.24 17.97
C THR A 235 34.15 8.43 17.15
N GLU A 236 35.06 9.27 16.63
CA GLU A 236 34.72 10.38 15.76
C GLU A 236 34.05 9.93 14.45
N GLU A 237 34.64 8.97 13.75
CA GLU A 237 34.07 8.39 12.52
C GLU A 237 32.68 7.77 12.76
N PHE A 238 32.49 7.09 13.90
CA PHE A 238 31.21 6.53 14.28
C PHE A 238 30.20 7.63 14.63
N SER A 239 30.62 8.70 15.29
CA SER A 239 29.78 9.86 15.61
C SER A 239 29.26 10.55 14.33
N GLU A 240 30.11 10.74 13.34
CA GLU A 240 29.70 11.29 12.04
C GLU A 240 28.62 10.41 11.36
N LEU A 241 28.80 9.10 11.40
CA LEU A 241 27.85 8.16 10.81
C LEU A 241 26.49 8.15 11.54
N THR A 242 26.51 8.26 12.88
CA THR A 242 25.27 8.36 13.67
C THR A 242 24.56 9.70 13.44
N GLU A 243 25.29 10.79 13.23
CA GLU A 243 24.71 12.09 12.89
C GLU A 243 24.09 12.09 11.48
N GLU A 244 24.75 11.44 10.52
CA GLU A 244 24.16 11.20 9.19
C GLU A 244 22.83 10.42 9.30
N MET A 245 22.83 9.37 10.13
CA MET A 245 21.63 8.56 10.41
C MET A 245 20.52 9.41 11.03
N ARG A 246 20.84 10.20 12.06
CA ARG A 246 19.89 11.11 12.72
C ARG A 246 19.27 12.08 11.71
N SER A 247 20.11 12.74 10.92
CA SER A 247 19.66 13.72 9.92
C SER A 247 18.74 13.10 8.88
N ALA A 248 19.09 11.92 8.34
CA ALA A 248 18.27 11.21 7.38
C ALA A 248 16.93 10.73 7.97
N SER A 249 16.96 10.22 9.21
CA SER A 249 15.77 9.76 9.93
C SER A 249 14.80 10.91 10.25
N VAL A 250 15.33 12.05 10.71
CA VAL A 250 14.52 13.24 10.99
C VAL A 250 13.85 13.75 9.71
N ARG A 251 14.55 13.75 8.57
CA ARG A 251 13.95 14.14 7.28
C ARG A 251 12.87 13.18 6.83
N ALA A 252 13.08 11.86 6.98
CA ALA A 252 12.07 10.86 6.64
C ALA A 252 10.82 11.02 7.53
N ALA A 253 11.02 11.17 8.84
CA ALA A 253 9.95 11.38 9.81
C ALA A 253 9.20 12.71 9.58
N GLY A 254 9.92 13.80 9.28
CA GLY A 254 9.33 15.11 8.98
C GLY A 254 8.45 15.09 7.73
N LEU A 255 8.87 14.38 6.67
CA LEU A 255 8.05 14.22 5.49
C LEU A 255 6.75 13.42 5.77
N ASN A 256 6.84 12.36 6.59
CA ASN A 256 5.67 11.62 7.03
C ASN A 256 4.74 12.48 7.90
N ALA A 257 5.31 13.23 8.84
CA ALA A 257 4.56 14.12 9.72
C ALA A 257 3.85 15.25 8.96
N LEU A 258 4.40 15.70 7.83
CA LEU A 258 3.78 16.73 6.99
C LEU A 258 2.74 16.14 6.03
N TYR A 259 2.98 14.93 5.52
CA TYR A 259 2.11 14.29 4.53
C TYR A 259 0.71 14.02 5.07
N ILE A 260 0.60 13.44 6.28
CA ILE A 260 -0.69 13.05 6.87
C ILE A 260 -1.63 14.27 7.05
N PRO A 261 -1.20 15.39 7.71
CA PRO A 261 -2.05 16.57 7.83
C PRO A 261 -2.42 17.21 6.49
N LEU A 262 -1.54 17.19 5.48
CA LEU A 262 -1.85 17.72 4.15
C LEU A 262 -2.97 16.92 3.46
N VAL A 263 -2.93 15.59 3.58
CA VAL A 263 -4.01 14.74 3.05
C VAL A 263 -5.31 14.99 3.82
N MET A 264 -5.25 15.12 5.15
CA MET A 264 -6.42 15.45 5.96
C MET A 264 -7.02 16.82 5.60
N LEU A 265 -6.18 17.83 5.36
CA LEU A 265 -6.64 19.13 4.88
C LEU A 265 -7.33 19.04 3.52
N ALA A 266 -6.76 18.28 2.59
CA ALA A 266 -7.36 18.07 1.28
C ALA A 266 -8.72 17.34 1.38
N SER A 267 -8.82 16.33 2.26
CA SER A 267 -10.07 15.64 2.57
C SER A 267 -11.12 16.59 3.16
N SER A 268 -10.72 17.37 4.16
CA SER A 268 -11.61 18.35 4.79
C SER A 268 -12.08 19.43 3.82
N ALA A 269 -11.19 19.89 2.92
CA ALA A 269 -11.56 20.84 1.87
C ALA A 269 -12.58 20.23 0.88
N ALA A 270 -12.37 18.96 0.48
CA ALA A 270 -13.34 18.24 -0.35
C ALA A 270 -14.70 18.15 0.34
N THR A 271 -14.71 17.75 1.60
CA THR A 271 -15.92 17.65 2.41
C THR A 271 -16.62 19.00 2.56
N ALA A 272 -15.87 20.08 2.81
CA ALA A 272 -16.42 21.43 2.90
C ALA A 272 -17.07 21.88 1.58
N ILE A 273 -16.43 21.60 0.44
CA ILE A 273 -17.01 21.90 -0.88
C ILE A 273 -18.31 21.14 -1.11
N VAL A 274 -18.33 19.84 -0.75
CA VAL A 274 -19.54 19.00 -0.86
C VAL A 274 -20.64 19.53 0.05
N LEU A 275 -20.31 19.91 1.30
CA LEU A 275 -21.31 20.43 2.26
C LEU A 275 -21.87 21.79 1.80
N VAL A 276 -21.04 22.72 1.31
CA VAL A 276 -21.50 24.03 0.85
C VAL A 276 -22.35 23.87 -0.40
N ARG A 277 -21.82 23.23 -1.45
CA ARG A 277 -22.53 23.08 -2.72
C ARG A 277 -23.73 22.15 -2.63
N GLY A 278 -23.57 21.04 -1.92
CA GLY A 278 -24.68 20.10 -1.68
C GLY A 278 -25.73 20.69 -0.74
N GLY A 279 -25.32 21.49 0.25
CA GLY A 279 -26.23 22.26 1.10
C GLY A 279 -27.09 23.27 0.31
N ASP A 280 -26.49 24.05 -0.59
CA ASP A 280 -27.21 24.90 -1.51
C ASP A 280 -28.23 24.09 -2.35
N MET A 281 -27.84 22.92 -2.82
CA MET A 281 -28.72 22.05 -3.61
C MET A 281 -29.87 21.45 -2.79
N VAL A 282 -29.64 21.20 -1.50
CA VAL A 282 -30.73 20.78 -0.57
C VAL A 282 -31.73 21.90 -0.37
N LEU A 283 -31.25 23.12 -0.16
CA LEU A 283 -32.12 24.29 0.15
C LEU A 283 -32.86 24.82 -1.07
N GLU A 284 -32.22 24.87 -2.24
CA GLU A 284 -32.75 25.53 -3.43
C GLU A 284 -33.29 24.56 -4.48
N HIS A 285 -32.77 23.34 -4.57
CA HIS A 285 -33.02 22.41 -5.68
C HIS A 285 -33.66 21.08 -5.26
N GLY A 286 -34.05 20.92 -3.99
CA GLY A 286 -34.79 19.75 -3.51
C GLY A 286 -33.97 18.45 -3.43
N MET A 287 -32.63 18.56 -3.31
CA MET A 287 -31.80 17.40 -3.01
C MET A 287 -32.13 16.87 -1.61
N LEU A 288 -32.22 15.54 -1.45
CA LEU A 288 -32.48 14.90 -0.15
C LEU A 288 -31.25 14.99 0.77
N ILE A 289 -31.47 15.16 2.06
CA ILE A 289 -30.41 15.24 3.09
C ILE A 289 -29.55 13.98 3.12
N GLY A 290 -30.16 12.80 2.95
CA GLY A 290 -29.43 11.55 2.89
C GLY A 290 -28.50 11.46 1.69
N THR A 291 -28.87 12.08 0.55
CA THR A 291 -27.97 12.17 -0.61
C THR A 291 -26.73 13.00 -0.27
N LEU A 292 -26.88 14.15 0.40
CA LEU A 292 -25.76 14.95 0.88
C LEU A 292 -24.88 14.17 1.87
N SER A 293 -25.49 13.40 2.77
CA SER A 293 -24.78 12.53 3.72
C SER A 293 -23.94 11.47 2.99
N ALA A 294 -24.49 10.81 1.96
CA ALA A 294 -23.73 9.83 1.16
C ALA A 294 -22.56 10.47 0.44
N PHE A 295 -22.75 11.65 -0.20
CA PHE A 295 -21.66 12.38 -0.85
C PHE A 295 -20.55 12.79 0.13
N THR A 296 -20.90 13.21 1.33
CA THR A 296 -19.95 13.56 2.39
C THR A 296 -19.12 12.34 2.78
N THR A 297 -19.76 11.18 2.93
CA THR A 297 -19.08 9.91 3.25
C THR A 297 -18.14 9.49 2.10
N TYR A 298 -18.59 9.54 0.84
CA TYR A 298 -17.72 9.23 -0.30
C TYR A 298 -16.55 10.20 -0.43
N ALA A 299 -16.78 11.51 -0.22
CA ALA A 299 -15.71 12.50 -0.26
C ALA A 299 -14.60 12.23 0.76
N VAL A 300 -14.94 11.66 1.93
CA VAL A 300 -13.96 11.24 2.93
C VAL A 300 -13.31 9.90 2.55
N SER A 301 -14.11 8.91 2.17
CA SER A 301 -13.63 7.53 1.98
C SER A 301 -12.80 7.32 0.72
N ILE A 302 -12.92 8.18 -0.31
CA ILE A 302 -12.18 8.06 -1.57
C ILE A 302 -10.66 8.25 -1.43
N PHE A 303 -10.21 8.83 -0.31
CA PHE A 303 -8.80 9.08 -0.05
C PHE A 303 -8.01 7.81 0.25
N GLU A 304 -8.59 6.89 1.00
CA GLU A 304 -7.92 5.65 1.41
C GLU A 304 -7.47 4.80 0.21
N PRO A 305 -8.33 4.48 -0.79
CA PRO A 305 -7.92 3.78 -2.00
C PRO A 305 -6.78 4.46 -2.75
N ILE A 306 -6.79 5.79 -2.86
CA ILE A 306 -5.75 6.55 -3.55
C ILE A 306 -4.41 6.43 -2.82
N GLN A 307 -4.42 6.54 -1.48
CA GLN A 307 -3.22 6.36 -0.67
C GLN A 307 -2.69 4.92 -0.75
N GLN A 308 -3.58 3.93 -0.74
CA GLN A 308 -3.22 2.52 -0.88
C GLN A 308 -2.51 2.26 -2.22
N MET A 309 -3.09 2.72 -3.34
CA MET A 309 -2.47 2.60 -4.65
C MET A 309 -1.06 3.22 -4.69
N ALA A 310 -0.91 4.44 -4.17
CA ALA A 310 0.39 5.13 -4.17
C ALA A 310 1.42 4.39 -3.30
N ARG A 311 1.02 3.85 -2.15
CA ARG A 311 1.88 3.07 -1.26
C ARG A 311 2.32 1.77 -1.93
N VAL A 312 1.40 1.03 -2.52
CA VAL A 312 1.71 -0.23 -3.21
C VAL A 312 2.63 0.02 -4.40
N LEU A 313 2.35 1.03 -5.23
CA LEU A 313 3.22 1.39 -6.34
C LEU A 313 4.64 1.76 -5.88
N ALA A 314 4.76 2.46 -4.74
CA ALA A 314 6.07 2.79 -4.17
C ALA A 314 6.83 1.55 -3.65
N ASN A 315 6.13 0.52 -3.17
CA ASN A 315 6.74 -0.73 -2.68
C ASN A 315 7.18 -1.66 -3.82
N ILE A 316 6.51 -1.60 -4.97
CA ILE A 316 6.78 -2.45 -6.15
C ILE A 316 7.98 -1.91 -6.96
N ILE A 317 8.23 -0.60 -6.96
CA ILE A 317 9.35 0.08 -7.63
C ILE A 317 10.61 0.05 -6.75
#